data_4d45cec1ad6f9c0bd242837ea331bcb9
#
_entry.id   4d45cec1ad6f9c0bd242837ea331bcb9
#
_cell.length_a   1.000
_cell.length_b   1.000
_cell.length_c   1.000
_cell.angle_alpha   90.00
_cell.angle_beta   90.00
_cell.angle_gamma   90.00
#
_symmetry.space_group_name_H-M   'P 1'
#
loop_
_entity.id
_entity.type
_entity.pdbx_description
1 polymer ?
#
loop_
_entity_poly.entity_id
_entity_poly.type
_entity_poly.pdbx_seq_one_letter_code
_entity_poly.pdbx_strand_id
1 'polypeptide(L)'
;RYEAAATIYRFMRYIDDMIDDRKALDGMLSCMEKKIYTDQVNAWIDCLGLDRTNDPFFGEVTETIRRFRIPLHFFYNFARSMVYDINHDGFRTPDDFLDYAEGASNGPASVFVHLCCLDKQQGEYVPINLSISDVARPCAIFSYLVHIVRDFQKDQFNNLNYFALNLLEKHGLTAGDLREIARGSAIPEGFRCLIRDYKDLAGKYKTDTEKMIRSLEGRLDDRYMLSLRIIYHLYCQIYDRIDPDNGTFTMAELNPGPKEVKEAVADCIRVNFSERTAKVCPEIHHH
;
A
#
# COMPACT_ATOMS: atom_id res chain seq x y z
N ARG A 1 12.25 -13.90 -7.10
CA ARG A 1 11.03 -13.11 -6.85
C ARG A 1 11.28 -11.93 -5.92
N TYR A 2 12.08 -12.12 -4.86
CA TYR A 2 12.43 -11.02 -3.94
C TYR A 2 13.11 -9.86 -4.69
N GLU A 3 14.14 -10.14 -5.46
CA GLU A 3 14.84 -9.13 -6.27
C GLU A 3 13.89 -8.47 -7.28
N ALA A 4 13.01 -9.25 -7.92
CA ALA A 4 12.01 -8.72 -8.83
C ALA A 4 11.07 -7.72 -8.13
N ALA A 5 10.57 -8.09 -6.94
CA ALA A 5 9.75 -7.19 -6.13
C ALA A 5 10.52 -5.91 -5.76
N ALA A 6 11.79 -6.05 -5.35
CA ALA A 6 12.63 -4.90 -4.98
C ALA A 6 12.92 -3.98 -6.18
N THR A 7 13.17 -4.54 -7.37
CA THR A 7 13.39 -3.75 -8.60
C THR A 7 12.16 -2.94 -8.98
N ILE A 8 10.97 -3.59 -9.01
CA ILE A 8 9.72 -2.91 -9.34
C ILE A 8 9.35 -1.89 -8.27
N TYR A 9 9.53 -2.22 -6.98
CA TYR A 9 9.27 -1.28 -5.89
C TYR A 9 10.16 -0.03 -6.00
N ARG A 10 11.46 -0.18 -6.27
CA ARG A 10 12.38 0.96 -6.47
C ARG A 10 11.93 1.85 -7.63
N PHE A 11 11.44 1.26 -8.72
CA PHE A 11 10.94 2.00 -9.86
C PHE A 11 9.70 2.83 -9.51
N MET A 12 8.69 2.21 -8.90
CA MET A 12 7.47 2.89 -8.50
C MET A 12 7.76 3.96 -7.43
N ARG A 13 8.61 3.63 -6.45
CA ARG A 13 9.02 4.55 -5.40
C ARG A 13 9.80 5.75 -5.94
N TYR A 14 10.63 5.57 -6.96
CA TYR A 14 11.35 6.67 -7.61
C TYR A 14 10.39 7.69 -8.24
N ILE A 15 9.30 7.25 -8.83
CA ILE A 15 8.27 8.14 -9.40
C ILE A 15 7.50 8.86 -8.29
N ASP A 16 7.11 8.15 -7.24
CA ASP A 16 6.39 8.66 -6.09
C ASP A 16 7.22 9.73 -5.33
N ASP A 17 8.47 9.39 -4.97
CA ASP A 17 9.38 10.30 -4.29
C ASP A 17 9.65 11.58 -5.09
N MET A 18 9.76 11.49 -6.42
CA MET A 18 9.97 12.67 -7.27
C MET A 18 8.83 13.70 -7.12
N ILE A 19 7.59 13.22 -6.98
CA ILE A 19 6.41 14.07 -6.82
C ILE A 19 6.34 14.60 -5.38
N ASP A 20 6.47 13.71 -4.42
CA ASP A 20 6.41 14.04 -2.98
C ASP A 20 7.49 15.03 -2.56
N ASP A 21 8.74 14.80 -2.96
CA ASP A 21 9.85 15.69 -2.66
C ASP A 21 9.64 17.09 -3.23
N ARG A 22 9.06 17.17 -4.44
CA ARG A 22 8.76 18.49 -5.03
C ARG A 22 7.63 19.20 -4.29
N LYS A 23 6.57 18.49 -3.90
CA LYS A 23 5.46 19.06 -3.12
C LYS A 23 5.92 19.50 -1.72
N ALA A 24 6.81 18.74 -1.11
CA ALA A 24 7.35 19.06 0.21
C ALA A 24 8.10 20.41 0.24
N LEU A 25 8.72 20.83 -0.86
CA LEU A 25 9.46 22.10 -0.94
C LEU A 25 8.53 23.33 -0.91
N ASP A 26 7.54 23.37 -1.80
CA ASP A 26 6.70 24.57 -2.02
C ASP A 26 5.18 24.27 -2.01
N GLY A 27 4.78 23.02 -1.78
CA GLY A 27 3.40 22.59 -1.88
C GLY A 27 2.96 22.41 -3.34
N MET A 28 2.14 23.30 -3.87
CA MET A 28 1.54 23.17 -5.21
C MET A 28 2.57 23.30 -6.34
N LEU A 29 2.47 22.38 -7.31
CA LEU A 29 3.22 22.50 -8.56
C LEU A 29 2.60 23.60 -9.45
N SER A 30 3.46 24.36 -10.14
CA SER A 30 3.03 25.29 -11.18
C SER A 30 2.46 24.55 -12.40
N CYS A 31 1.66 25.23 -13.24
CA CYS A 31 1.10 24.62 -14.45
C CYS A 31 2.19 24.02 -15.37
N MET A 32 3.37 24.64 -15.44
CA MET A 32 4.47 24.16 -16.25
C MET A 32 5.08 22.87 -15.64
N GLU A 33 5.29 22.83 -14.35
CA GLU A 33 5.79 21.65 -13.65
C GLU A 33 4.81 20.50 -13.74
N LYS A 34 3.51 20.74 -13.54
CA LYS A 34 2.46 19.71 -13.71
C LYS A 34 2.56 19.05 -15.09
N LYS A 35 2.75 19.85 -16.13
CA LYS A 35 2.92 19.32 -17.49
C LYS A 35 4.21 18.51 -17.62
N ILE A 36 5.34 19.02 -17.15
CA ILE A 36 6.64 18.34 -17.24
C ILE A 36 6.60 16.99 -16.51
N TYR A 37 6.13 16.95 -15.27
CA TYR A 37 6.06 15.72 -14.47
C TYR A 37 5.06 14.72 -15.05
N THR A 38 3.90 15.20 -15.56
CA THR A 38 2.92 14.32 -16.22
C THR A 38 3.52 13.68 -17.49
N ASP A 39 4.15 14.48 -18.34
CA ASP A 39 4.79 14.00 -19.57
C ASP A 39 5.92 12.99 -19.23
N GLN A 40 6.68 13.24 -18.16
CA GLN A 40 7.76 12.36 -17.72
C GLN A 40 7.25 11.02 -17.16
N VAL A 41 6.22 11.03 -16.31
CA VAL A 41 5.60 9.79 -15.80
C VAL A 41 5.06 8.96 -16.95
N ASN A 42 4.32 9.57 -17.87
CA ASN A 42 3.78 8.86 -19.03
C ASN A 42 4.90 8.27 -19.92
N ALA A 43 5.95 9.05 -20.21
CA ALA A 43 7.08 8.57 -21.00
C ALA A 43 7.79 7.36 -20.35
N TRP A 44 7.96 7.36 -19.03
CA TRP A 44 8.56 6.24 -18.33
C TRP A 44 7.71 4.98 -18.39
N ILE A 45 6.39 5.12 -18.21
CA ILE A 45 5.47 3.98 -18.29
C ILE A 45 5.38 3.43 -19.72
N ASP A 46 5.35 4.30 -20.72
CA ASP A 46 5.34 3.87 -22.14
C ASP A 46 6.63 3.10 -22.50
N CYS A 47 7.77 3.48 -21.92
CA CYS A 47 9.04 2.75 -22.11
C CYS A 47 8.99 1.30 -21.59
N LEU A 48 8.15 0.98 -20.61
CA LEU A 48 8.05 -0.39 -20.06
C LEU A 48 7.50 -1.40 -21.08
N GLY A 49 6.74 -0.93 -22.08
CA GLY A 49 6.23 -1.76 -23.18
C GLY A 49 7.21 -1.93 -24.34
N LEU A 50 8.37 -1.25 -24.32
CA LEU A 50 9.36 -1.30 -25.39
C LEU A 50 10.41 -2.38 -25.13
N ASP A 51 10.81 -3.08 -26.19
CA ASP A 51 11.82 -4.15 -26.10
C ASP A 51 13.25 -3.62 -25.85
N ARG A 52 13.49 -2.32 -25.96
CA ARG A 52 14.82 -1.71 -25.83
C ARG A 52 14.76 -0.36 -25.14
N THR A 53 15.58 -0.20 -24.12
CA THR A 53 15.89 1.09 -23.50
C THR A 53 17.40 1.22 -23.37
N ASN A 54 17.91 2.45 -23.54
CA ASN A 54 19.33 2.74 -23.37
C ASN A 54 19.69 3.04 -21.88
N ASP A 55 18.69 3.17 -21.03
CA ASP A 55 18.88 3.40 -19.60
C ASP A 55 19.00 2.05 -18.89
N PRO A 56 20.09 1.76 -18.15
CA PRO A 56 20.32 0.49 -17.47
C PRO A 56 19.24 0.17 -16.43
N PHE A 57 18.73 1.16 -15.71
CA PHE A 57 17.70 0.98 -14.68
C PHE A 57 16.35 0.56 -15.30
N PHE A 58 15.93 1.26 -16.36
CA PHE A 58 14.73 0.87 -17.12
C PHE A 58 14.90 -0.48 -17.81
N GLY A 59 16.10 -0.81 -18.25
CA GLY A 59 16.44 -2.13 -18.79
C GLY A 59 16.21 -3.25 -17.78
N GLU A 60 16.64 -3.07 -16.53
CA GLU A 60 16.41 -4.02 -15.43
C GLU A 60 14.91 -4.18 -15.12
N VAL A 61 14.17 -3.08 -15.09
CA VAL A 61 12.72 -3.09 -14.86
C VAL A 61 11.98 -3.84 -15.97
N THR A 62 12.27 -3.51 -17.23
CA THR A 62 11.64 -4.14 -18.41
C THR A 62 11.95 -5.64 -18.47
N GLU A 63 13.20 -6.04 -18.23
CA GLU A 63 13.58 -7.45 -18.18
C GLU A 63 12.85 -8.18 -17.04
N THR A 64 12.71 -7.54 -15.88
CA THR A 64 11.96 -8.08 -14.74
C THR A 64 10.49 -8.29 -15.10
N ILE A 65 9.85 -7.30 -15.72
CA ILE A 65 8.46 -7.39 -16.18
C ILE A 65 8.29 -8.58 -17.14
N ARG A 66 9.17 -8.68 -18.13
CA ARG A 66 9.14 -9.76 -19.13
C ARG A 66 9.36 -11.13 -18.50
N ARG A 67 10.40 -11.28 -17.70
CA ARG A 67 10.80 -12.55 -17.06
C ARG A 67 9.68 -13.10 -16.16
N PHE A 68 9.02 -12.25 -15.41
CA PHE A 68 7.97 -12.64 -14.47
C PHE A 68 6.57 -12.43 -15.04
N ARG A 69 6.45 -12.06 -16.31
CA ARG A 69 5.16 -11.84 -17.01
C ARG A 69 4.24 -10.90 -16.22
N ILE A 70 4.81 -9.81 -15.66
CA ILE A 70 4.04 -8.86 -14.86
C ILE A 70 3.13 -8.06 -15.79
N PRO A 71 1.81 -8.01 -15.53
CA PRO A 71 0.87 -7.29 -16.39
C PRO A 71 1.12 -5.78 -16.38
N LEU A 72 1.27 -5.18 -17.56
CA LEU A 72 1.55 -3.74 -17.69
C LEU A 72 0.43 -2.84 -17.16
N HIS A 73 -0.80 -3.33 -17.09
CA HIS A 73 -1.91 -2.52 -16.57
C HIS A 73 -1.74 -2.14 -15.10
N PHE A 74 -0.95 -2.86 -14.28
CA PHE A 74 -0.61 -2.45 -12.92
C PHE A 74 0.18 -1.13 -12.93
N PHE A 75 1.07 -0.98 -13.89
CA PHE A 75 1.88 0.24 -14.07
C PHE A 75 1.05 1.39 -14.64
N TYR A 76 0.15 1.12 -15.59
CA TYR A 76 -0.76 2.14 -16.11
C TYR A 76 -1.70 2.67 -15.02
N ASN A 77 -2.21 1.80 -14.16
CA ASN A 77 -3.03 2.21 -13.02
C ASN A 77 -2.22 3.06 -12.04
N PHE A 78 -0.99 2.64 -11.72
CA PHE A 78 -0.07 3.41 -10.87
C PHE A 78 0.21 4.79 -11.48
N ALA A 79 0.57 4.88 -12.76
CA ALA A 79 0.82 6.15 -13.44
C ALA A 79 -0.39 7.08 -13.39
N ARG A 80 -1.62 6.56 -13.58
CA ARG A 80 -2.85 7.36 -13.47
C ARG A 80 -2.97 8.03 -12.11
N SER A 81 -2.64 7.31 -11.04
CA SER A 81 -2.64 7.86 -9.68
C SER A 81 -1.52 8.88 -9.47
N MET A 82 -0.35 8.66 -10.01
CA MET A 82 0.75 9.62 -9.95
C MET A 82 0.41 10.91 -10.72
N VAL A 83 -0.22 10.79 -11.89
CA VAL A 83 -0.72 11.96 -12.66
C VAL A 83 -1.84 12.68 -11.91
N TYR A 84 -2.71 11.95 -11.21
CA TYR A 84 -3.70 12.58 -10.34
C TYR A 84 -3.01 13.39 -9.26
N ASP A 85 -2.02 12.83 -8.58
CA ASP A 85 -1.29 13.48 -7.50
C ASP A 85 -0.52 14.73 -7.95
N ILE A 86 0.12 14.68 -9.12
CA ILE A 86 0.75 15.85 -9.75
C ILE A 86 -0.26 17.00 -9.95
N ASN A 87 -1.52 16.70 -10.25
CA ASN A 87 -2.52 17.69 -10.65
C ASN A 87 -3.44 18.17 -9.51
N HIS A 88 -3.50 17.44 -8.39
CA HIS A 88 -4.42 17.71 -7.29
C HIS A 88 -3.68 17.81 -5.95
N ASP A 89 -4.25 18.56 -5.01
CA ASP A 89 -3.75 18.72 -3.64
C ASP A 89 -4.73 18.09 -2.65
N GLY A 90 -4.81 16.78 -2.67
CA GLY A 90 -5.72 15.99 -1.83
C GLY A 90 -6.96 15.52 -2.57
N PHE A 91 -7.95 15.09 -1.81
CA PHE A 91 -9.15 14.41 -2.29
C PHE A 91 -10.41 15.17 -1.85
N ARG A 92 -11.38 15.28 -2.75
CA ARG A 92 -12.65 15.92 -2.41
C ARG A 92 -13.51 15.02 -1.52
N THR A 93 -13.54 13.73 -1.81
CA THR A 93 -14.33 12.71 -1.11
C THR A 93 -13.48 11.49 -0.78
N PRO A 94 -13.92 10.61 0.16
CA PRO A 94 -13.29 9.30 0.36
C PRO A 94 -13.29 8.42 -0.90
N ASP A 95 -14.30 8.54 -1.76
CA ASP A 95 -14.36 7.78 -3.01
C ASP A 95 -13.25 8.22 -3.98
N ASP A 96 -12.95 9.53 -4.09
CA ASP A 96 -11.81 10.02 -4.87
C ASP A 96 -10.48 9.45 -4.35
N PHE A 97 -10.35 9.36 -3.01
CA PHE A 97 -9.18 8.71 -2.41
C PHE A 97 -9.13 7.20 -2.76
N LEU A 98 -10.25 6.51 -2.70
CA LEU A 98 -10.30 5.08 -3.05
C LEU A 98 -9.96 4.86 -4.53
N ASP A 99 -10.44 5.69 -5.44
CA ASP A 99 -10.10 5.65 -6.87
C ASP A 99 -8.60 5.91 -7.10
N TYR A 100 -8.03 6.86 -6.38
CA TYR A 100 -6.58 7.09 -6.40
C TYR A 100 -5.81 5.88 -5.87
N ALA A 101 -6.26 5.28 -4.77
CA ALA A 101 -5.62 4.14 -4.13
C ALA A 101 -5.61 2.87 -5.02
N GLU A 102 -6.50 2.77 -6.03
CA GLU A 102 -6.46 1.67 -7.02
C GLU A 102 -5.15 1.65 -7.82
N GLY A 103 -4.53 2.79 -8.05
CA GLY A 103 -3.21 2.84 -8.69
C GLY A 103 -2.08 2.98 -7.68
N ALA A 104 -2.18 3.92 -6.74
CA ALA A 104 -1.10 4.25 -5.81
C ALA A 104 -0.76 3.12 -4.84
N SER A 105 -1.74 2.34 -4.41
CA SER A 105 -1.56 1.22 -3.48
C SER A 105 -1.84 -0.14 -4.12
N ASN A 106 -2.99 -0.31 -4.78
CA ASN A 106 -3.35 -1.60 -5.37
C ASN A 106 -2.46 -1.95 -6.57
N GLY A 107 -1.94 -0.98 -7.33
CA GLY A 107 -0.96 -1.22 -8.40
C GLY A 107 0.30 -1.94 -7.89
N PRO A 108 1.09 -1.34 -6.98
CA PRO A 108 2.26 -1.99 -6.38
C PRO A 108 1.95 -3.31 -5.66
N ALA A 109 0.84 -3.36 -4.89
CA ALA A 109 0.41 -4.57 -4.21
C ALA A 109 0.08 -5.69 -5.20
N SER A 110 -0.53 -5.37 -6.35
CA SER A 110 -0.82 -6.33 -7.41
C SER A 110 0.45 -6.94 -8.00
N VAL A 111 1.52 -6.17 -8.17
CA VAL A 111 2.83 -6.71 -8.58
C VAL A 111 3.35 -7.69 -7.54
N PHE A 112 3.29 -7.35 -6.25
CA PHE A 112 3.75 -8.23 -5.18
C PHE A 112 2.92 -9.52 -5.12
N VAL A 113 1.59 -9.43 -5.15
CA VAL A 113 0.70 -10.60 -5.17
C VAL A 113 0.91 -11.43 -6.43
N HIS A 114 1.07 -10.81 -7.60
CA HIS A 114 1.39 -11.51 -8.84
C HIS A 114 2.64 -12.37 -8.68
N LEU A 115 3.72 -11.80 -8.16
CA LEU A 115 4.97 -12.54 -7.92
C LEU A 115 4.78 -13.70 -6.92
N CYS A 116 3.92 -13.55 -5.92
CA CYS A 116 3.55 -14.65 -5.00
C CYS A 116 2.74 -15.74 -5.70
N CYS A 117 1.87 -15.35 -6.64
CA CYS A 117 0.93 -16.22 -7.35
C CYS A 117 1.51 -16.86 -8.63
N LEU A 118 2.79 -16.71 -8.90
CA LEU A 118 3.42 -17.42 -10.02
C LEU A 118 3.67 -18.88 -9.65
N ASP A 119 3.48 -19.76 -10.62
CA ASP A 119 3.97 -21.15 -10.57
C ASP A 119 5.28 -21.28 -11.37
N LYS A 120 6.03 -22.35 -11.18
CA LYS A 120 7.24 -22.65 -11.95
C LYS A 120 7.05 -23.95 -12.71
N GLN A 121 6.82 -23.84 -14.01
CA GLN A 121 6.60 -24.97 -14.89
C GLN A 121 7.73 -25.03 -15.94
N GLN A 122 8.43 -26.17 -16.02
CA GLN A 122 9.54 -26.38 -16.97
C GLN A 122 10.60 -25.29 -16.98
N GLY A 123 10.82 -24.64 -15.81
CA GLY A 123 11.80 -23.55 -15.66
C GLY A 123 11.25 -22.14 -15.86
N GLU A 124 10.07 -22.00 -16.44
CA GLU A 124 9.40 -20.71 -16.66
C GLU A 124 8.40 -20.36 -15.55
N TYR A 125 8.16 -19.05 -15.37
CA TYR A 125 7.13 -18.53 -14.46
C TYR A 125 5.79 -18.44 -15.20
N VAL A 126 4.77 -19.07 -14.63
CA VAL A 126 3.41 -19.11 -15.19
C VAL A 126 2.43 -18.53 -14.14
N PRO A 127 1.65 -17.51 -14.49
CA PRO A 127 0.62 -16.99 -13.59
C PRO A 127 -0.45 -18.05 -13.31
N ILE A 128 -0.89 -18.15 -12.06
CA ILE A 128 -2.08 -18.95 -11.71
C ILE A 128 -3.35 -18.18 -12.13
N ASN A 129 -4.43 -18.93 -12.34
CA ASN A 129 -5.72 -18.34 -12.74
C ASN A 129 -6.41 -17.65 -11.55
N LEU A 130 -6.05 -16.40 -11.31
CA LEU A 130 -6.64 -15.50 -10.31
C LEU A 130 -6.71 -14.08 -10.86
N SER A 131 -7.76 -13.34 -10.49
CA SER A 131 -7.79 -11.89 -10.67
C SER A 131 -6.88 -11.24 -9.63
N ILE A 132 -5.63 -10.99 -10.01
CA ILE A 132 -4.58 -10.54 -9.09
C ILE A 132 -4.94 -9.21 -8.42
N SER A 133 -5.50 -8.25 -9.18
CA SER A 133 -5.89 -6.94 -8.62
C SER A 133 -7.01 -7.09 -7.58
N ASP A 134 -7.98 -7.99 -7.80
CA ASP A 134 -9.05 -8.23 -6.82
C ASP A 134 -8.52 -8.91 -5.56
N VAL A 135 -7.53 -9.78 -5.71
CA VAL A 135 -6.85 -10.45 -4.58
C VAL A 135 -6.03 -9.45 -3.77
N ALA A 136 -5.30 -8.56 -4.43
CA ALA A 136 -4.44 -7.58 -3.76
C ALA A 136 -5.22 -6.45 -3.09
N ARG A 137 -6.34 -6.03 -3.70
CA ARG A 137 -7.10 -4.83 -3.38
C ARG A 137 -7.48 -4.67 -1.91
N PRO A 138 -8.08 -5.66 -1.23
CA PRO A 138 -8.49 -5.47 0.16
C PRO A 138 -7.33 -5.10 1.08
N CYS A 139 -6.21 -5.81 0.98
CA CYS A 139 -5.02 -5.54 1.79
C CYS A 139 -4.35 -4.22 1.39
N ALA A 140 -4.31 -3.90 0.11
CA ALA A 140 -3.75 -2.65 -0.40
C ALA A 140 -4.51 -1.43 0.15
N ILE A 141 -5.84 -1.43 0.06
CA ILE A 141 -6.66 -0.33 0.58
C ILE A 141 -6.59 -0.28 2.11
N PHE A 142 -6.70 -1.41 2.80
CA PHE A 142 -6.53 -1.49 4.26
C PHE A 142 -5.22 -0.86 4.70
N SER A 143 -4.11 -1.30 4.12
CA SER A 143 -2.78 -0.80 4.48
C SER A 143 -2.63 0.69 4.19
N TYR A 144 -3.20 1.19 3.10
CA TYR A 144 -3.11 2.61 2.76
C TYR A 144 -3.92 3.49 3.70
N LEU A 145 -5.16 3.11 4.05
CA LEU A 145 -5.97 3.81 5.04
C LEU A 145 -5.29 3.88 6.41
N VAL A 146 -4.65 2.80 6.82
CA VAL A 146 -3.84 2.75 8.04
C VAL A 146 -2.60 3.65 7.93
N HIS A 147 -1.96 3.64 6.75
CA HIS A 147 -0.75 4.41 6.47
C HIS A 147 -0.98 5.91 6.60
N ILE A 148 -2.06 6.45 6.02
CA ILE A 148 -2.35 7.89 6.09
C ILE A 148 -2.64 8.38 7.51
N VAL A 149 -3.16 7.53 8.40
CA VAL A 149 -3.30 7.87 9.82
C VAL A 149 -1.96 7.79 10.53
N ARG A 150 -1.17 6.75 10.26
CA ARG A 150 0.17 6.56 10.83
C ARG A 150 1.10 7.73 10.49
N ASP A 151 1.11 8.13 9.24
CA ASP A 151 2.04 9.13 8.72
C ASP A 151 1.47 10.55 8.75
N PHE A 152 0.28 10.74 9.30
CA PHE A 152 -0.41 12.04 9.40
C PHE A 152 0.52 13.19 9.76
N GLN A 153 1.28 13.05 10.85
CA GLN A 153 2.18 14.09 11.33
C GLN A 153 3.29 14.42 10.30
N LYS A 154 3.91 13.40 9.72
CA LYS A 154 4.96 13.53 8.70
C LYS A 154 4.39 14.18 7.43
N ASP A 155 3.23 13.72 6.98
CA ASP A 155 2.61 14.20 5.75
C ASP A 155 2.25 15.67 5.85
N GLN A 156 1.69 16.11 7.00
CA GLN A 156 1.41 17.52 7.22
C GLN A 156 2.68 18.40 7.24
N PHE A 157 3.82 17.88 7.72
CA PHE A 157 5.10 18.60 7.64
C PHE A 157 5.64 18.68 6.20
N ASN A 158 5.26 17.73 5.36
CA ASN A 158 5.61 17.68 3.94
C ASN A 158 4.57 18.33 3.02
N ASN A 159 3.62 19.09 3.58
CA ASN A 159 2.51 19.71 2.84
C ASN A 159 1.63 18.72 2.07
N LEU A 160 1.59 17.45 2.50
CA LEU A 160 0.74 16.42 1.92
C LEU A 160 -0.54 16.27 2.76
N ASN A 161 -1.69 16.11 2.10
CA ASN A 161 -2.95 15.83 2.76
C ASN A 161 -3.70 14.70 2.06
N TYR A 162 -3.89 13.60 2.78
CA TYR A 162 -4.64 12.43 2.31
C TYR A 162 -6.05 12.33 2.89
N PHE A 163 -6.46 13.27 3.75
CA PHE A 163 -7.82 13.29 4.26
C PHE A 163 -8.77 13.99 3.29
N ALA A 164 -9.96 13.40 3.10
CA ALA A 164 -10.99 13.93 2.20
C ALA A 164 -11.59 15.23 2.72
N LEU A 165 -11.68 16.24 1.84
CA LEU A 165 -12.12 17.60 2.19
C LEU A 165 -13.54 17.59 2.75
N ASN A 166 -14.48 16.83 2.17
CA ASN A 166 -15.86 16.76 2.66
C ASN A 166 -15.97 16.15 4.08
N LEU A 167 -15.04 15.28 4.48
CA LEU A 167 -14.99 14.78 5.84
C LEU A 167 -14.37 15.80 6.79
N LEU A 168 -13.38 16.58 6.34
CA LEU A 168 -12.89 17.73 7.12
C LEU A 168 -14.03 18.71 7.40
N GLU A 169 -14.76 19.13 6.37
CA GLU A 169 -15.90 20.02 6.48
C GLU A 169 -16.98 19.45 7.42
N LYS A 170 -17.33 18.17 7.25
CA LYS A 170 -18.30 17.45 8.11
C LYS A 170 -17.94 17.54 9.58
N HIS A 171 -16.66 17.50 9.91
CA HIS A 171 -16.15 17.54 11.29
C HIS A 171 -15.68 18.92 11.74
N GLY A 172 -15.95 19.97 10.95
CA GLY A 172 -15.59 21.35 11.27
C GLY A 172 -14.07 21.61 11.30
N LEU A 173 -13.32 20.91 10.45
CA LEU A 173 -11.88 21.01 10.33
C LEU A 173 -11.48 21.70 9.03
N THR A 174 -10.34 22.35 9.06
CA THR A 174 -9.66 22.92 7.89
C THR A 174 -8.28 22.27 7.72
N ALA A 175 -7.65 22.46 6.55
CA ALA A 175 -6.26 22.05 6.34
C ALA A 175 -5.29 22.79 7.30
N GLY A 176 -5.66 23.98 7.78
CA GLY A 176 -4.91 24.70 8.80
C GLY A 176 -4.91 23.98 10.13
N ASP A 177 -6.09 23.50 10.56
CA ASP A 177 -6.24 22.76 11.82
C ASP A 177 -5.40 21.48 11.81
N LEU A 178 -5.37 20.77 10.68
CA LEU A 178 -4.54 19.57 10.54
C LEU A 178 -3.04 19.87 10.76
N ARG A 179 -2.55 20.97 10.19
CA ARG A 179 -1.14 21.40 10.39
C ARG A 179 -0.86 21.79 11.83
N GLU A 180 -1.77 22.47 12.50
CA GLU A 180 -1.60 22.85 13.91
C GLU A 180 -1.63 21.61 14.82
N ILE A 181 -2.54 20.64 14.58
CA ILE A 181 -2.57 19.37 15.31
C ILE A 181 -1.25 18.61 15.11
N ALA A 182 -0.75 18.53 13.87
CA ALA A 182 0.53 17.88 13.59
C ALA A 182 1.71 18.53 14.31
N ARG A 183 1.64 19.85 14.60
CA ARG A 183 2.64 20.60 15.38
C ARG A 183 2.49 20.45 16.89
N GLY A 184 1.50 19.71 17.35
CA GLY A 184 1.28 19.41 18.77
C GLY A 184 0.22 20.27 19.45
N SER A 185 -0.61 20.98 18.70
CA SER A 185 -1.79 21.62 19.25
C SER A 185 -2.80 20.59 19.81
N ALA A 186 -3.69 21.05 20.69
CA ALA A 186 -4.74 20.18 21.27
C ALA A 186 -5.56 19.53 20.16
N ILE A 187 -5.85 18.24 20.31
CA ILE A 187 -6.62 17.44 19.37
C ILE A 187 -8.13 17.71 19.60
N PRO A 188 -8.83 18.37 18.68
CA PRO A 188 -10.25 18.63 18.83
C PRO A 188 -11.08 17.37 18.57
N GLU A 189 -12.32 17.34 19.11
CA GLU A 189 -13.25 16.22 18.88
C GLU A 189 -13.53 15.97 17.40
N GLY A 190 -13.59 17.02 16.59
CA GLY A 190 -13.74 16.88 15.14
C GLY A 190 -12.65 16.02 14.50
N PHE A 191 -11.39 16.16 14.93
CA PHE A 191 -10.30 15.31 14.43
C PHE A 191 -10.43 13.87 14.92
N ARG A 192 -10.84 13.66 16.17
CA ARG A 192 -11.13 12.31 16.68
C ARG A 192 -12.23 11.60 15.89
N CYS A 193 -13.30 12.34 15.56
CA CYS A 193 -14.37 11.84 14.69
C CYS A 193 -13.87 11.52 13.28
N LEU A 194 -13.00 12.35 12.69
CA LEU A 194 -12.36 12.09 11.41
C LEU A 194 -11.56 10.79 11.43
N ILE A 195 -10.70 10.61 12.45
CA ILE A 195 -9.91 9.38 12.59
C ILE A 195 -10.80 8.16 12.80
N ARG A 196 -11.91 8.30 13.51
CA ARG A 196 -12.90 7.21 13.70
C ARG A 196 -13.50 6.80 12.35
N ASP A 197 -13.93 7.77 11.52
CA ASP A 197 -14.45 7.49 10.16
C ASP A 197 -13.42 6.70 9.32
N TYR A 198 -12.13 7.10 9.34
CA TYR A 198 -11.06 6.40 8.62
C TYR A 198 -10.74 5.02 9.20
N LYS A 199 -10.73 4.88 10.53
CA LYS A 199 -10.53 3.59 11.20
C LYS A 199 -11.66 2.61 10.87
N ASP A 200 -12.90 3.07 10.87
CA ASP A 200 -14.07 2.26 10.53
C ASP A 200 -14.03 1.82 9.07
N LEU A 201 -13.63 2.71 8.15
CA LEU A 201 -13.43 2.37 6.75
C LEU A 201 -12.31 1.32 6.59
N ALA A 202 -11.17 1.52 7.23
CA ALA A 202 -10.08 0.55 7.26
C ALA A 202 -10.50 -0.81 7.82
N GLY A 203 -11.35 -0.82 8.86
CA GLY A 203 -11.90 -2.03 9.47
C GLY A 203 -12.71 -2.90 8.51
N LYS A 204 -13.44 -2.30 7.58
CA LYS A 204 -14.14 -3.04 6.51
C LYS A 204 -13.14 -3.76 5.60
N TYR A 205 -12.13 -3.05 5.12
CA TYR A 205 -11.08 -3.65 4.27
C TYR A 205 -10.20 -4.65 5.02
N LYS A 206 -9.98 -4.46 6.33
CA LYS A 206 -9.33 -5.45 7.20
C LYS A 206 -10.09 -6.78 7.17
N THR A 207 -11.40 -6.72 7.38
CA THR A 207 -12.29 -7.90 7.33
C THR A 207 -12.26 -8.58 5.95
N ASP A 208 -12.28 -7.81 4.88
CA ASP A 208 -12.23 -8.37 3.53
C ASP A 208 -10.84 -8.95 3.20
N THR A 209 -9.77 -8.37 3.73
CA THR A 209 -8.42 -8.95 3.65
C THR A 209 -8.35 -10.33 4.33
N GLU A 210 -8.94 -10.48 5.51
CA GLU A 210 -8.99 -11.78 6.20
C GLU A 210 -9.72 -12.84 5.37
N LYS A 211 -10.87 -12.49 4.80
CA LYS A 211 -11.61 -13.40 3.89
C LYS A 211 -10.76 -13.78 2.68
N MET A 212 -10.06 -12.80 2.09
CA MET A 212 -9.21 -13.02 0.93
C MET A 212 -8.04 -13.95 1.27
N ILE A 213 -7.32 -13.71 2.37
CA ILE A 213 -6.22 -14.58 2.81
C ILE A 213 -6.71 -16.02 2.99
N ARG A 214 -7.86 -16.23 3.65
CA ARG A 214 -8.46 -17.56 3.83
C ARG A 214 -8.79 -18.22 2.49
N SER A 215 -9.28 -17.48 1.49
CA SER A 215 -9.61 -18.00 0.17
C SER A 215 -8.41 -18.46 -0.64
N LEU A 216 -7.21 -18.01 -0.29
CA LEU A 216 -5.95 -18.38 -0.93
C LEU A 216 -5.30 -19.62 -0.28
N GLU A 217 -5.77 -20.06 0.88
CA GLU A 217 -5.24 -21.24 1.55
C GLU A 217 -5.34 -22.49 0.68
N GLY A 218 -4.22 -23.22 0.56
CA GLY A 218 -4.12 -24.38 -0.32
C GLY A 218 -4.02 -24.07 -1.82
N ARG A 219 -4.11 -22.79 -2.22
CA ARG A 219 -3.95 -22.36 -3.63
C ARG A 219 -2.55 -21.81 -3.91
N LEU A 220 -1.86 -21.30 -2.89
CA LEU A 220 -0.51 -20.78 -2.96
C LEU A 220 0.47 -21.66 -2.16
N ASP A 221 1.74 -21.64 -2.57
CA ASP A 221 2.83 -22.18 -1.75
C ASP A 221 2.86 -21.46 -0.39
N ASP A 222 3.01 -22.23 0.68
CA ASP A 222 2.96 -21.74 2.05
C ASP A 222 3.96 -20.61 2.35
N ARG A 223 5.10 -20.55 1.65
CA ARG A 223 6.08 -19.46 1.78
C ARG A 223 5.52 -18.14 1.32
N TYR A 224 4.72 -18.14 0.27
CA TYR A 224 4.07 -16.94 -0.25
C TYR A 224 2.84 -16.57 0.57
N MET A 225 2.09 -17.57 1.04
CA MET A 225 1.03 -17.32 2.03
C MET A 225 1.58 -16.67 3.29
N LEU A 226 2.73 -17.13 3.80
CA LEU A 226 3.40 -16.52 4.94
C LEU A 226 3.77 -15.06 4.67
N SER A 227 4.27 -14.74 3.47
CA SER A 227 4.62 -13.36 3.09
C SER A 227 3.39 -12.44 3.10
N LEU A 228 2.25 -12.89 2.57
CA LEU A 228 0.99 -12.14 2.59
C LEU A 228 0.49 -11.93 4.04
N ARG A 229 0.53 -12.98 4.85
CA ARG A 229 0.14 -12.92 6.26
C ARG A 229 1.01 -11.97 7.07
N ILE A 230 2.34 -11.97 6.86
CA ILE A 230 3.27 -11.06 7.55
C ILE A 230 2.92 -9.61 7.23
N ILE A 231 2.76 -9.25 5.95
CA ILE A 231 2.40 -7.88 5.56
C ILE A 231 1.08 -7.46 6.22
N TYR A 232 0.05 -8.29 6.13
CA TYR A 232 -1.23 -8.01 6.76
C TYR A 232 -1.11 -7.79 8.27
N HIS A 233 -0.41 -8.67 8.99
CA HIS A 233 -0.24 -8.54 10.43
C HIS A 233 0.56 -7.30 10.86
N LEU A 234 1.55 -6.89 10.08
CA LEU A 234 2.29 -5.65 10.35
C LEU A 234 1.37 -4.43 10.28
N TYR A 235 0.46 -4.38 9.31
CA TYR A 235 -0.53 -3.29 9.25
C TYR A 235 -1.62 -3.43 10.32
N CYS A 236 -2.00 -4.63 10.73
CA CYS A 236 -2.88 -4.82 11.88
C CYS A 236 -2.29 -4.24 13.16
N GLN A 237 -0.98 -4.40 13.42
CA GLN A 237 -0.33 -3.78 14.59
C GLN A 237 -0.49 -2.26 14.62
N ILE A 238 -0.39 -1.61 13.45
CA ILE A 238 -0.58 -0.15 13.37
C ILE A 238 -2.06 0.20 13.54
N TYR A 239 -2.96 -0.52 12.87
CA TYR A 239 -4.41 -0.34 13.01
C TYR A 239 -4.89 -0.44 14.47
N ASP A 240 -4.37 -1.41 15.22
CA ASP A 240 -4.73 -1.63 16.62
C ASP A 240 -4.22 -0.51 17.54
N ARG A 241 -3.17 0.23 17.13
CA ARG A 241 -2.64 1.40 17.86
C ARG A 241 -3.44 2.68 17.60
N ILE A 242 -4.23 2.74 16.54
CA ILE A 242 -5.06 3.90 16.25
C ILE A 242 -6.18 3.93 17.29
N ASP A 243 -6.05 4.79 18.30
CA ASP A 243 -7.08 5.06 19.31
C ASP A 243 -7.75 6.40 19.01
N PRO A 244 -8.97 6.43 18.42
CA PRO A 244 -9.66 7.67 18.14
C PRO A 244 -9.99 8.49 19.37
N ASP A 245 -10.15 7.86 20.54
CA ASP A 245 -10.62 8.52 21.75
C ASP A 245 -9.48 9.14 22.56
N ASN A 246 -8.34 8.45 22.67
CA ASN A 246 -7.24 8.86 23.54
C ASN A 246 -5.91 9.07 22.81
N GLY A 247 -5.80 8.67 21.55
CA GLY A 247 -4.55 8.74 20.77
C GLY A 247 -4.04 10.16 20.57
N THR A 248 -2.75 10.30 20.43
CA THR A 248 -2.03 11.54 20.10
C THR A 248 -1.65 11.61 18.61
N PHE A 249 -1.79 10.51 17.88
CA PHE A 249 -1.53 10.36 16.44
C PHE A 249 -0.14 10.80 16.01
N THR A 250 0.83 10.68 16.89
CA THR A 250 2.23 10.97 16.60
C THR A 250 2.90 9.75 15.94
N MET A 251 3.94 9.99 15.16
CA MET A 251 4.72 8.90 14.57
C MET A 251 5.29 7.95 15.64
N ALA A 252 5.67 8.48 16.81
CA ALA A 252 6.20 7.66 17.91
C ALA A 252 5.16 6.71 18.51
N GLU A 253 3.90 7.14 18.60
CA GLU A 253 2.79 6.32 19.10
C GLU A 253 2.39 5.24 18.11
N LEU A 254 2.27 5.59 16.83
CA LEU A 254 1.68 4.71 15.83
C LEU A 254 2.67 3.73 15.20
N ASN A 255 3.96 4.05 15.18
CA ASN A 255 4.96 3.15 14.59
C ASN A 255 5.40 2.07 15.60
N PRO A 256 5.26 0.77 15.27
CA PRO A 256 5.80 -0.29 16.08
C PRO A 256 7.34 -0.23 16.11
N GLY A 257 7.92 -0.47 17.29
CA GLY A 257 9.37 -0.54 17.44
C GLY A 257 9.97 -1.76 16.72
N PRO A 258 11.28 -1.75 16.40
CA PRO A 258 11.94 -2.88 15.72
C PRO A 258 11.79 -4.24 16.44
N LYS A 259 11.68 -4.23 17.77
CA LYS A 259 11.45 -5.45 18.57
C LYS A 259 10.05 -6.00 18.34
N GLU A 260 9.04 -5.14 18.36
CA GLU A 260 7.64 -5.51 18.14
C GLU A 260 7.41 -6.05 16.71
N VAL A 261 8.03 -5.41 15.70
CA VAL A 261 8.02 -5.92 14.32
C VAL A 261 8.62 -7.32 14.24
N LYS A 262 9.77 -7.56 14.90
CA LYS A 262 10.40 -8.90 14.93
C LYS A 262 9.52 -9.94 15.64
N GLU A 263 8.90 -9.57 16.75
CA GLU A 263 7.99 -10.45 17.51
C GLU A 263 6.77 -10.82 16.64
N ALA A 264 6.13 -9.85 15.98
CA ALA A 264 5.01 -10.11 15.09
C ALA A 264 5.37 -11.05 13.93
N VAL A 265 6.51 -10.85 13.30
CA VAL A 265 7.01 -11.74 12.25
C VAL A 265 7.26 -13.15 12.79
N ALA A 266 7.88 -13.27 13.97
CA ALA A 266 8.13 -14.56 14.63
C ALA A 266 6.81 -15.27 14.97
N ASP A 267 5.80 -14.55 15.41
CA ASP A 267 4.47 -15.11 15.72
C ASP A 267 3.77 -15.62 14.43
N CYS A 268 3.80 -14.86 13.36
CA CYS A 268 3.29 -15.32 12.05
C CYS A 268 3.97 -16.60 11.60
N ILE A 269 5.29 -16.70 11.77
CA ILE A 269 6.05 -17.90 11.43
C ILE A 269 5.61 -19.08 12.31
N ARG A 270 5.51 -18.89 13.63
CA ARG A 270 5.10 -19.94 14.58
C ARG A 270 3.72 -20.50 14.25
N VAL A 271 2.74 -19.63 14.04
CA VAL A 271 1.36 -20.02 13.70
C VAL A 271 1.35 -20.82 12.41
N ASN A 272 2.05 -20.35 11.37
CA ASN A 272 2.10 -21.03 10.08
C ASN A 272 2.71 -22.43 10.17
N PHE A 273 3.72 -22.64 11.03
CA PHE A 273 4.32 -23.96 11.26
C PHE A 273 3.43 -24.86 12.13
N SER A 274 2.74 -24.33 13.14
CA SER A 274 1.83 -25.11 13.99
C SER A 274 0.61 -25.63 13.20
N GLU A 275 0.06 -24.83 12.30
CA GLU A 275 -1.02 -25.25 11.41
C GLU A 275 -0.59 -26.37 10.44
N ARG A 276 0.69 -26.41 10.05
CA ARG A 276 1.27 -27.49 9.25
C ARG A 276 1.34 -28.81 10.00
N THR A 277 1.84 -28.80 11.22
CA THR A 277 1.94 -30.01 12.06
C THR A 277 0.58 -30.60 12.35
N ALA A 278 -0.46 -29.79 12.56
CA ALA A 278 -1.82 -30.23 12.73
C ALA A 278 -2.43 -30.86 11.45
N LYS A 279 -2.08 -30.36 10.25
CA LYS A 279 -2.55 -30.91 8.97
C LYS A 279 -1.83 -32.22 8.57
N VAL A 280 -0.62 -32.47 9.05
CA VAL A 280 0.22 -33.64 8.72
C VAL A 280 -0.06 -34.83 9.66
N CYS A 281 -0.62 -34.60 10.85
CA CYS A 281 -1.00 -35.64 11.80
C CYS A 281 -2.54 -35.66 11.98
N PRO A 282 -3.32 -36.27 11.06
CA PRO A 282 -4.70 -36.60 11.39
C PRO A 282 -4.67 -37.60 12.54
N GLU A 283 -5.43 -37.31 13.61
CA GLU A 283 -5.56 -38.16 14.77
C GLU A 283 -5.77 -39.60 14.35
N ILE A 284 -4.84 -40.47 14.70
CA ILE A 284 -5.05 -41.92 14.64
C ILE A 284 -6.05 -42.22 15.76
N HIS A 285 -7.32 -42.21 15.44
CA HIS A 285 -8.33 -42.77 16.31
C HIS A 285 -8.09 -44.29 16.37
N HIS A 286 -7.49 -44.75 17.46
CA HIS A 286 -7.53 -46.15 17.84
C HIS A 286 -8.95 -46.47 18.23
N HIS A 287 -9.57 -47.36 17.45
CA HIS A 287 -10.73 -48.17 17.82
C HIS A 287 -10.28 -49.33 18.72
#